data_b131a7c9517b28fd122507309e764b4f
#
_entry.id   b131a7c9517b28fd122507309e764b4f
#
_cell.length_a   1.000
_cell.length_b   1.000
_cell.length_c   1.000
_cell.angle_alpha   90.00
_cell.angle_beta   90.00
_cell.angle_gamma   90.00
#
_symmetry.space_group_name_H-M   'P 1'
#
loop_
_entity.id
_entity.type
_entity.pdbx_description
1 polymer ?
#
loop_
_entity_poly.entity_id
_entity_poly.type
_entity_poly.pdbx_seq_one_letter_code
_entity_poly.pdbx_strand_id
1 'polypeptide(L)'
;MRTVFWVFLLSCHALATGAAGQVAPGPRQYVLKATPQTVAWGYYDAAAPSVLRIHSGDTVKFETLITNSPTGLEKAGLPPGQVQQSLREIYKEVTNKGPGGHILDGPVYVEDAEPGDTLEVRIQKIELAIPYAYNAFAPVRGFLPEDFPYRRIKIIPLDRERMVARFAPGIEIPLHPFFGSMGVAPPPDYGRVDSAPPGIHAGNMDNKELVAGSTLYLPVWAPGALFEIGDGHAGQGNGEVDITAMETSLVGTLQFILHKGTNQKYPRAETPTHYISMGFDHDLDQATRIAVRQMIDFLVSERHMSRDDAYMLTSVAGDVDITELVDGSLGVHVILPKSIFGK
;
A
#
# COMPACT_ATOMS: atom_id res chain seq x y z
N MET A 1 -1.63 -57.92 75.46
CA MET A 1 -1.42 -57.94 74.03
C MET A 1 -1.87 -56.56 73.47
N ARG A 2 -0.95 -55.70 73.16
CA ARG A 2 -1.25 -54.38 72.55
C ARG A 2 -0.71 -54.39 71.11
N THR A 3 -1.61 -54.32 70.13
CA THR A 3 -1.33 -54.32 68.74
C THR A 3 -1.06 -52.87 68.31
N VAL A 4 0.14 -52.50 67.81
CA VAL A 4 0.50 -51.20 67.28
C VAL A 4 0.26 -51.20 65.78
N PHE A 5 -0.62 -50.34 65.29
CA PHE A 5 -0.84 -50.10 63.85
C PHE A 5 0.11 -48.97 63.37
N TRP A 6 0.95 -49.28 62.40
CA TRP A 6 1.77 -48.27 61.68
C TRP A 6 0.97 -47.78 60.47
N VAL A 7 0.71 -46.45 60.40
CA VAL A 7 0.13 -45.80 59.25
C VAL A 7 1.28 -45.24 58.42
N PHE A 8 1.43 -45.77 57.22
CA PHE A 8 2.34 -45.21 56.22
C PHE A 8 1.64 -44.05 55.49
N LEU A 9 2.14 -42.81 55.66
CA LEU A 9 1.77 -41.65 54.85
C LEU A 9 2.61 -41.67 53.56
N LEU A 10 1.97 -41.93 52.40
CA LEU A 10 2.55 -41.69 51.09
C LEU A 10 2.39 -40.20 50.76
N SER A 11 3.50 -39.48 50.74
CA SER A 11 3.55 -38.10 50.21
C SER A 11 3.68 -38.14 48.69
N CYS A 12 2.60 -37.81 47.95
CA CYS A 12 2.63 -37.54 46.52
C CYS A 12 3.28 -36.18 46.29
N HIS A 13 4.52 -36.16 45.75
CA HIS A 13 5.12 -34.95 45.19
C HIS A 13 4.59 -34.74 43.76
N ALA A 14 3.71 -33.79 43.58
CA ALA A 14 3.31 -33.30 42.26
C ALA A 14 4.45 -32.48 41.68
N LEU A 15 5.13 -33.00 40.67
CA LEU A 15 6.07 -32.26 39.82
C LEU A 15 5.25 -31.32 38.95
N ALA A 16 5.22 -30.04 39.31
CA ALA A 16 4.74 -28.98 38.44
C ALA A 16 5.76 -28.77 37.30
N THR A 17 5.49 -29.32 36.13
CA THR A 17 6.20 -28.98 34.91
C THR A 17 5.77 -27.56 34.48
N GLY A 18 6.58 -26.58 34.85
CA GLY A 18 6.44 -25.23 34.34
C GLY A 18 6.61 -25.28 32.81
N ALA A 19 5.55 -24.96 32.06
CA ALA A 19 5.64 -24.64 30.65
C ALA A 19 6.51 -23.38 30.54
N ALA A 20 7.75 -23.52 30.09
CA ALA A 20 8.58 -22.39 29.70
C ALA A 20 7.86 -21.72 28.53
N GLY A 21 7.24 -20.57 28.80
CA GLY A 21 6.67 -19.73 27.76
C GLY A 21 7.78 -19.39 26.77
N GLN A 22 7.64 -19.85 25.52
CA GLN A 22 8.52 -19.40 24.44
C GLN A 22 8.31 -17.91 24.29
N VAL A 23 9.35 -17.15 24.63
CA VAL A 23 9.40 -15.71 24.33
C VAL A 23 9.30 -15.59 22.80
N ALA A 24 8.26 -14.94 22.31
CA ALA A 24 8.11 -14.69 20.88
C ALA A 24 9.40 -14.02 20.37
N PRO A 25 9.95 -14.45 19.24
CA PRO A 25 11.14 -13.81 18.66
C PRO A 25 10.83 -12.33 18.40
N GLY A 26 11.80 -11.45 18.75
CA GLY A 26 11.67 -10.01 18.50
C GLY A 26 11.48 -9.71 16.99
N PRO A 27 11.11 -8.46 16.65
CA PRO A 27 10.85 -8.04 15.26
C PRO A 27 12.02 -8.41 14.33
N ARG A 28 11.71 -8.97 13.17
CA ARG A 28 12.68 -9.39 12.15
C ARG A 28 12.67 -8.43 10.98
N GLN A 29 13.74 -8.47 10.20
CA GLN A 29 13.85 -7.74 8.94
C GLN A 29 14.00 -8.71 7.78
N TYR A 30 13.25 -8.45 6.70
CA TYR A 30 13.26 -9.23 5.47
C TYR A 30 13.58 -8.33 4.28
N VAL A 31 14.01 -8.95 3.19
CA VAL A 31 14.16 -8.29 1.89
C VAL A 31 13.35 -9.08 0.87
N LEU A 32 12.45 -8.41 0.18
CA LEU A 32 11.69 -8.95 -0.94
C LEU A 32 12.07 -8.18 -2.20
N LYS A 33 12.55 -8.89 -3.21
CA LYS A 33 12.94 -8.33 -4.51
C LYS A 33 11.95 -8.77 -5.56
N ALA A 34 11.64 -7.89 -6.49
CA ALA A 34 10.87 -8.23 -7.67
C ALA A 34 11.62 -9.24 -8.54
N THR A 35 11.11 -10.46 -8.60
CA THR A 35 11.56 -11.56 -9.44
C THR A 35 10.36 -12.26 -10.07
N PRO A 36 10.52 -13.11 -11.10
CA PRO A 36 9.38 -13.87 -11.65
C PRO A 36 8.62 -14.72 -10.63
N GLN A 37 9.25 -15.07 -9.49
CA GLN A 37 8.67 -15.90 -8.44
C GLN A 37 8.07 -15.11 -7.28
N THR A 38 8.31 -13.80 -7.22
CA THR A 38 7.92 -12.96 -6.07
C THR A 38 7.00 -11.81 -6.44
N VAL A 39 6.50 -11.79 -7.67
CA VAL A 39 5.56 -10.76 -8.12
C VAL A 39 4.19 -11.33 -8.47
N ALA A 40 3.15 -10.62 -8.07
CA ALA A 40 1.81 -10.71 -8.64
C ALA A 40 1.71 -9.68 -9.78
N TRP A 41 1.41 -10.12 -10.98
CA TRP A 41 1.31 -9.22 -12.14
C TRP A 41 -0.13 -8.90 -12.46
N GLY A 42 -0.56 -7.68 -12.14
CA GLY A 42 -1.83 -7.13 -12.60
C GLY A 42 -3.06 -7.57 -11.80
N TYR A 43 -2.89 -8.07 -10.58
CA TYR A 43 -4.02 -8.52 -9.77
C TYR A 43 -3.75 -8.48 -8.27
N TYR A 44 -4.86 -8.47 -7.50
CA TYR A 44 -4.95 -8.88 -6.11
C TYR A 44 -5.88 -10.09 -6.01
N ASP A 45 -5.54 -11.11 -5.19
CA ASP A 45 -6.29 -12.38 -5.15
C ASP A 45 -6.13 -13.06 -3.79
N ALA A 46 -7.24 -13.31 -3.09
CA ALA A 46 -7.22 -14.01 -1.81
C ALA A 46 -6.78 -15.50 -1.91
N ALA A 47 -6.80 -16.06 -3.12
CA ALA A 47 -6.32 -17.42 -3.39
C ALA A 47 -4.85 -17.48 -3.87
N ALA A 48 -4.18 -16.32 -4.00
CA ALA A 48 -2.78 -16.29 -4.43
C ALA A 48 -1.85 -16.87 -3.34
N PRO A 49 -0.86 -17.71 -3.73
CA PRO A 49 0.12 -18.23 -2.78
C PRO A 49 1.04 -17.10 -2.31
N SER A 50 1.27 -17.00 -1.00
CA SER A 50 2.21 -16.03 -0.45
C SER A 50 3.66 -16.38 -0.77
N VAL A 51 4.48 -15.35 -1.04
CA VAL A 51 5.92 -15.50 -1.32
C VAL A 51 6.80 -15.22 -0.10
N LEU A 52 6.23 -14.60 0.92
CA LEU A 52 6.88 -14.29 2.19
C LEU A 52 5.85 -14.39 3.33
N ARG A 53 6.28 -14.87 4.49
CA ARG A 53 5.47 -14.88 5.72
C ARG A 53 6.19 -14.09 6.81
N ILE A 54 5.45 -13.20 7.48
CA ILE A 54 5.96 -12.30 8.51
C ILE A 54 5.03 -12.30 9.72
N HIS A 55 5.53 -11.80 10.85
CA HIS A 55 4.73 -11.57 12.06
C HIS A 55 4.48 -10.07 12.27
N SER A 56 3.48 -9.77 13.07
CA SER A 56 3.25 -8.39 13.53
C SER A 56 4.49 -7.84 14.22
N GLY A 57 4.92 -6.62 13.84
CA GLY A 57 6.15 -5.96 14.27
C GLY A 57 7.31 -6.10 13.28
N ASP A 58 7.26 -7.05 12.36
CA ASP A 58 8.32 -7.27 11.37
C ASP A 58 8.41 -6.13 10.35
N THR A 59 9.59 -6.01 9.74
CA THR A 59 9.90 -5.02 8.71
C THR A 59 10.32 -5.72 7.42
N VAL A 60 9.79 -5.25 6.29
CA VAL A 60 10.19 -5.74 4.96
C VAL A 60 10.76 -4.59 4.13
N LYS A 61 11.91 -4.83 3.52
CA LYS A 61 12.49 -3.99 2.49
C LYS A 61 12.06 -4.55 1.13
N PHE A 62 11.24 -3.80 0.40
CA PHE A 62 10.80 -4.12 -0.95
C PHE A 62 11.70 -3.45 -1.97
N GLU A 63 12.06 -4.17 -3.04
CA GLU A 63 12.81 -3.63 -4.18
C GLU A 63 11.93 -3.75 -5.43
N THR A 64 10.99 -2.80 -5.60
CA THR A 64 9.97 -2.81 -6.67
C THR A 64 10.52 -2.36 -8.03
N LEU A 65 9.79 -2.66 -9.08
CA LEU A 65 10.16 -2.31 -10.44
C LEU A 65 9.14 -1.36 -11.08
N ILE A 66 9.66 -0.55 -11.99
CA ILE A 66 8.89 0.32 -12.86
C ILE A 66 7.90 -0.49 -13.71
N THR A 67 6.67 -0.03 -13.82
CA THR A 67 5.60 -0.69 -14.58
C THR A 67 5.63 -0.26 -16.05
N ASN A 68 6.52 -0.82 -16.84
CA ASN A 68 6.54 -0.66 -18.30
C ASN A 68 7.32 -1.81 -18.96
N SER A 69 7.06 -2.06 -20.25
CA SER A 69 7.82 -3.07 -20.97
C SER A 69 9.27 -2.60 -21.25
N PRO A 70 10.27 -3.49 -21.16
CA PRO A 70 11.65 -3.18 -21.53
C PRO A 70 11.76 -2.50 -22.90
N THR A 71 11.09 -3.07 -23.91
CA THR A 71 11.07 -2.53 -25.28
C THR A 71 10.29 -1.21 -25.38
N GLY A 72 9.30 -0.95 -24.52
CA GLY A 72 8.60 0.33 -24.42
C GLY A 72 9.53 1.44 -23.95
N LEU A 73 10.29 1.18 -22.90
CA LEU A 73 11.27 2.12 -22.37
C LEU A 73 12.40 2.42 -23.38
N GLU A 74 12.89 1.38 -24.06
CA GLU A 74 13.92 1.54 -25.11
C GLU A 74 13.42 2.37 -26.31
N LYS A 75 12.18 2.11 -26.77
CA LYS A 75 11.55 2.92 -27.82
C LYS A 75 11.31 4.37 -27.40
N ALA A 76 11.13 4.62 -26.10
CA ALA A 76 11.02 5.96 -25.55
C ALA A 76 12.38 6.68 -25.43
N GLY A 77 13.49 6.02 -25.79
CA GLY A 77 14.84 6.59 -25.82
C GLY A 77 15.73 6.19 -24.64
N LEU A 78 15.28 5.29 -23.77
CA LEU A 78 16.13 4.79 -22.69
C LEU A 78 17.19 3.82 -23.26
N PRO A 79 18.51 4.02 -22.99
CA PRO A 79 19.53 3.07 -23.42
C PRO A 79 19.26 1.65 -22.89
N PRO A 80 19.41 0.59 -23.71
CA PRO A 80 19.12 -0.79 -23.30
C PRO A 80 19.81 -1.24 -22.01
N GLY A 81 21.04 -0.77 -21.77
CA GLY A 81 21.80 -1.07 -20.56
C GLY A 81 21.30 -0.38 -19.29
N GLN A 82 20.35 0.56 -19.39
CA GLN A 82 19.72 1.19 -18.24
C GLN A 82 18.39 0.54 -17.83
N VAL A 83 17.84 -0.34 -18.68
CA VAL A 83 16.67 -1.14 -18.33
C VAL A 83 17.09 -2.24 -17.36
N GLN A 84 16.44 -2.32 -16.21
CA GLN A 84 16.74 -3.30 -15.17
C GLN A 84 16.62 -4.74 -15.71
N GLN A 85 17.60 -5.58 -15.40
CA GLN A 85 17.62 -6.97 -15.86
C GLN A 85 16.44 -7.78 -15.27
N SER A 86 16.09 -7.55 -14.01
CA SER A 86 14.94 -8.18 -13.37
C SER A 86 13.61 -7.85 -14.07
N LEU A 87 13.44 -6.64 -14.61
CA LEU A 87 12.29 -6.29 -15.42
C LEU A 87 12.20 -7.14 -16.69
N ARG A 88 13.35 -7.37 -17.37
CA ARG A 88 13.40 -8.25 -18.55
C ARG A 88 13.04 -9.69 -18.23
N GLU A 89 13.54 -10.19 -17.10
CA GLU A 89 13.26 -11.55 -16.62
C GLU A 89 11.77 -11.72 -16.29
N ILE A 90 11.17 -10.78 -15.58
CA ILE A 90 9.73 -10.81 -15.27
C ILE A 90 8.91 -10.77 -16.55
N TYR A 91 9.20 -9.89 -17.50
CA TYR A 91 8.49 -9.82 -18.78
C TYR A 91 8.58 -11.09 -19.60
N LYS A 92 9.71 -11.81 -19.51
CA LYS A 92 9.97 -13.07 -20.22
C LYS A 92 9.30 -14.27 -19.55
N GLU A 93 9.32 -14.33 -18.21
CA GLU A 93 9.05 -15.58 -17.48
C GLU A 93 7.68 -15.60 -16.81
N VAL A 94 7.12 -14.44 -16.41
CA VAL A 94 5.80 -14.40 -15.77
C VAL A 94 4.71 -14.61 -16.79
N THR A 95 4.00 -15.74 -16.68
CA THR A 95 2.89 -16.12 -17.54
C THR A 95 1.52 -15.98 -16.84
N ASN A 96 1.49 -16.08 -15.50
CA ASN A 96 0.28 -15.89 -14.71
C ASN A 96 0.04 -14.40 -14.46
N LYS A 97 -0.70 -13.76 -15.35
CA LYS A 97 -1.04 -12.34 -15.27
C LYS A 97 -2.52 -12.15 -15.02
N GLY A 98 -2.84 -11.14 -14.25
CA GLY A 98 -4.19 -10.62 -14.08
C GLY A 98 -4.59 -9.65 -15.20
N PRO A 99 -5.75 -9.01 -15.07
CA PRO A 99 -6.25 -8.05 -16.04
C PRO A 99 -5.51 -6.71 -16.04
N GLY A 100 -4.89 -6.34 -14.92
CA GLY A 100 -4.17 -5.08 -14.75
C GLY A 100 -2.74 -5.05 -15.30
N GLY A 101 -2.09 -3.90 -15.15
CA GLY A 101 -0.75 -3.66 -15.68
C GLY A 101 0.39 -3.75 -14.66
N HIS A 102 0.11 -3.57 -13.38
CA HIS A 102 1.11 -3.35 -12.35
C HIS A 102 1.91 -4.62 -12.01
N ILE A 103 3.21 -4.44 -11.78
CA ILE A 103 4.09 -5.48 -11.24
C ILE A 103 4.18 -5.23 -9.74
N LEU A 104 3.52 -6.08 -8.95
CA LEU A 104 3.41 -5.95 -7.50
C LEU A 104 4.30 -6.98 -6.80
N ASP A 105 5.14 -6.55 -5.87
CA ASP A 105 5.90 -7.45 -5.00
C ASP A 105 4.98 -8.05 -3.94
N GLY A 106 4.97 -9.37 -3.84
CA GLY A 106 4.08 -10.09 -2.92
C GLY A 106 3.42 -11.31 -3.59
N PRO A 107 2.37 -11.88 -2.95
CA PRO A 107 1.76 -11.47 -1.69
C PRO A 107 2.60 -11.79 -0.44
N VAL A 108 2.58 -10.90 0.54
CA VAL A 108 3.16 -11.11 1.86
C VAL A 108 2.07 -11.55 2.84
N TYR A 109 2.23 -12.71 3.44
CA TYR A 109 1.31 -13.24 4.45
C TYR A 109 1.72 -12.74 5.84
N VAL A 110 0.81 -12.08 6.54
CA VAL A 110 0.99 -11.64 7.93
C VAL A 110 0.37 -12.69 8.85
N GLU A 111 1.19 -13.31 9.71
CA GLU A 111 0.73 -14.35 10.63
C GLU A 111 -0.36 -13.80 11.56
N ASP A 112 -1.34 -14.63 11.87
CA ASP A 112 -2.50 -14.34 12.72
C ASP A 112 -3.46 -13.25 12.18
N ALA A 113 -3.24 -12.71 10.97
CA ALA A 113 -4.17 -11.76 10.37
C ALA A 113 -5.44 -12.48 9.86
N GLU A 114 -6.60 -12.00 10.33
CA GLU A 114 -7.92 -12.56 10.02
C GLU A 114 -8.88 -11.46 9.53
N PRO A 115 -9.91 -11.82 8.75
CA PRO A 115 -10.92 -10.86 8.34
C PRO A 115 -11.54 -10.10 9.52
N GLY A 116 -11.60 -8.77 9.41
CA GLY A 116 -12.05 -7.87 10.47
C GLY A 116 -10.92 -7.26 11.31
N ASP A 117 -9.68 -7.66 11.08
CA ASP A 117 -8.51 -6.99 11.63
C ASP A 117 -8.14 -5.74 10.79
N THR A 118 -7.19 -4.95 11.27
CA THR A 118 -6.52 -3.89 10.51
C THR A 118 -5.03 -4.16 10.45
N LEU A 119 -4.47 -4.08 9.26
CA LEU A 119 -3.04 -4.09 9.04
C LEU A 119 -2.53 -2.64 8.99
N GLU A 120 -1.74 -2.24 9.98
CA GLU A 120 -1.01 -0.98 10.00
C GLU A 120 0.32 -1.16 9.29
N VAL A 121 0.55 -0.34 8.25
CA VAL A 121 1.76 -0.34 7.44
C VAL A 121 2.47 1.00 7.66
N ARG A 122 3.58 0.99 8.41
CA ARG A 122 4.42 2.17 8.64
C ARG A 122 5.46 2.30 7.53
N ILE A 123 5.37 3.34 6.75
CA ILE A 123 6.30 3.63 5.67
C ILE A 123 7.53 4.33 6.27
N GLN A 124 8.55 3.55 6.61
CA GLN A 124 9.73 4.08 7.31
C GLN A 124 10.69 4.81 6.37
N LYS A 125 10.85 4.30 5.13
CA LYS A 125 11.79 4.85 4.16
C LYS A 125 11.35 4.53 2.74
N ILE A 126 11.56 5.48 1.82
CA ILE A 126 11.41 5.28 0.37
C ILE A 126 12.64 5.88 -0.32
N GLU A 127 13.24 5.12 -1.24
CA GLU A 127 14.42 5.51 -2.00
C GLU A 127 14.20 5.25 -3.49
N LEU A 128 14.67 6.15 -4.33
CA LEU A 128 14.68 5.97 -5.79
C LEU A 128 15.70 4.90 -6.16
N ALA A 129 15.26 3.81 -6.78
CA ALA A 129 16.15 2.71 -7.19
C ALA A 129 16.93 3.01 -8.48
N ILE A 130 16.33 3.81 -9.39
CA ILE A 130 16.88 4.15 -10.71
C ILE A 130 16.94 5.67 -10.89
N PRO A 131 17.82 6.18 -11.82
CA PRO A 131 18.00 7.62 -12.02
C PRO A 131 17.06 8.23 -13.06
N TYR A 132 15.94 7.59 -13.36
CA TYR A 132 14.95 8.07 -14.31
C TYR A 132 13.54 7.66 -13.89
N ALA A 133 12.59 8.40 -14.38
CA ALA A 133 11.17 8.04 -14.42
C ALA A 133 10.66 8.13 -15.85
N TYR A 134 9.45 7.67 -16.10
CA TYR A 134 8.70 8.06 -17.29
C TYR A 134 7.35 8.63 -16.90
N ASN A 135 6.77 9.42 -17.80
CA ASN A 135 5.36 9.77 -17.81
C ASN A 135 4.82 9.48 -19.21
N ALA A 136 3.57 9.03 -19.30
CA ALA A 136 3.01 8.60 -20.57
C ALA A 136 1.50 8.78 -20.62
N PHE A 137 0.98 9.08 -21.79
CA PHE A 137 -0.43 8.96 -22.10
C PHE A 137 -0.64 8.10 -23.36
N ALA A 138 -1.86 7.58 -23.53
CA ALA A 138 -2.21 6.71 -24.63
C ALA A 138 -3.65 6.98 -25.11
N PRO A 139 -4.01 6.61 -26.36
CA PRO A 139 -5.39 6.76 -26.85
C PRO A 139 -6.39 6.11 -25.91
N VAL A 140 -7.53 6.75 -25.71
CA VAL A 140 -8.66 6.35 -24.86
C VAL A 140 -8.31 6.18 -23.36
N ARG A 141 -7.18 6.72 -22.94
CA ARG A 141 -6.70 6.72 -21.57
C ARG A 141 -6.52 8.15 -21.08
N GLY A 142 -6.44 8.32 -19.75
CA GLY A 142 -6.35 9.65 -19.13
C GLY A 142 -7.71 10.35 -19.09
N PHE A 143 -7.71 11.56 -18.53
CA PHE A 143 -8.93 12.33 -18.28
C PHE A 143 -9.41 13.16 -19.49
N LEU A 144 -8.53 13.41 -20.48
CA LEU A 144 -8.84 14.16 -21.72
C LEU A 144 -8.50 13.33 -22.98
N PRO A 145 -9.11 12.15 -23.16
CA PRO A 145 -8.73 11.24 -24.25
C PRO A 145 -9.03 11.79 -25.66
N GLU A 146 -10.00 12.71 -25.79
CA GLU A 146 -10.37 13.34 -27.05
C GLU A 146 -9.31 14.34 -27.50
N ASP A 147 -8.65 15.04 -26.56
CA ASP A 147 -7.62 16.04 -26.86
C ASP A 147 -6.25 15.39 -27.13
N PHE A 148 -6.04 14.19 -26.59
CA PHE A 148 -4.79 13.44 -26.74
C PHE A 148 -5.00 12.04 -27.34
N PRO A 149 -5.50 11.92 -28.57
CA PRO A 149 -5.86 10.62 -29.18
C PRO A 149 -4.65 9.84 -29.73
N TYR A 150 -3.46 10.07 -29.20
CA TYR A 150 -2.20 9.44 -29.58
C TYR A 150 -1.39 9.01 -28.36
N ARG A 151 -0.34 8.21 -28.59
CA ARG A 151 0.55 7.77 -27.50
C ARG A 151 1.79 8.65 -27.45
N ARG A 152 2.21 9.00 -26.24
CA ARG A 152 3.50 9.60 -25.97
C ARG A 152 4.08 9.03 -24.69
N ILE A 153 5.39 8.75 -24.68
CA ILE A 153 6.16 8.42 -23.49
C ILE A 153 7.29 9.42 -23.40
N LYS A 154 7.55 9.94 -22.22
CA LYS A 154 8.64 10.86 -21.92
C LYS A 154 9.51 10.26 -20.83
N ILE A 155 10.79 10.01 -21.12
CA ILE A 155 11.78 9.67 -20.09
C ILE A 155 12.19 10.96 -19.39
N ILE A 156 12.16 10.94 -18.06
CA ILE A 156 12.42 12.08 -17.19
C ILE A 156 13.64 11.73 -16.33
N PRO A 157 14.80 12.41 -16.51
CA PRO A 157 15.96 12.20 -15.66
C PRO A 157 15.69 12.68 -14.22
N LEU A 158 16.07 11.85 -13.24
CA LEU A 158 15.96 12.16 -11.81
C LEU A 158 17.33 12.51 -11.23
N ASP A 159 17.44 13.69 -10.63
CA ASP A 159 18.58 14.10 -9.83
C ASP A 159 18.31 13.68 -8.37
N ARG A 160 18.88 12.51 -8.00
CA ARG A 160 18.62 11.90 -6.68
C ARG A 160 19.33 12.60 -5.53
N GLU A 161 20.35 13.41 -5.80
CA GLU A 161 21.05 14.19 -4.78
C GLU A 161 20.25 15.47 -4.45
N ARG A 162 19.75 16.16 -5.49
CA ARG A 162 18.95 17.37 -5.34
C ARG A 162 17.47 17.08 -5.09
N MET A 163 17.06 15.82 -5.24
CA MET A 163 15.66 15.39 -5.19
C MET A 163 14.76 16.21 -6.13
N VAL A 164 15.15 16.29 -7.40
CA VAL A 164 14.36 16.94 -8.45
C VAL A 164 14.33 16.12 -9.74
N ALA A 165 13.21 16.17 -10.45
CA ALA A 165 13.05 15.66 -11.81
C ALA A 165 13.30 16.78 -12.82
N ARG A 166 14.11 16.53 -13.85
CA ARG A 166 14.36 17.49 -14.95
C ARG A 166 13.33 17.25 -16.05
N PHE A 167 12.17 17.86 -15.90
CA PHE A 167 11.03 17.63 -16.80
C PHE A 167 11.22 18.24 -18.20
N ALA A 168 11.72 19.47 -18.27
CA ALA A 168 12.06 20.18 -19.51
C ALA A 168 13.09 21.27 -19.21
N PRO A 169 13.70 21.92 -20.23
CA PRO A 169 14.54 23.08 -20.00
C PRO A 169 13.85 24.13 -19.16
N GLY A 170 14.44 24.45 -18.00
CA GLY A 170 13.89 25.41 -17.05
C GLY A 170 12.72 24.91 -16.18
N ILE A 171 12.36 23.62 -16.26
CA ILE A 171 11.31 23.01 -15.44
C ILE A 171 11.92 21.86 -14.62
N GLU A 172 12.09 22.13 -13.33
CA GLU A 172 12.48 21.14 -12.33
C GLU A 172 11.32 20.89 -11.37
N ILE A 173 10.97 19.61 -11.13
CA ILE A 173 9.87 19.21 -10.26
C ILE A 173 10.47 18.57 -9.01
N PRO A 174 10.14 19.04 -7.78
CA PRO A 174 10.55 18.39 -6.55
C PRO A 174 10.05 16.95 -6.49
N LEU A 175 10.88 16.03 -5.99
CA LEU A 175 10.54 14.62 -5.85
C LEU A 175 9.96 14.34 -4.46
N HIS A 176 8.83 13.65 -4.46
CA HIS A 176 8.14 13.15 -3.27
C HIS A 176 7.76 11.68 -3.53
N PRO A 177 8.73 10.74 -3.43
CA PRO A 177 8.48 9.37 -3.84
C PRO A 177 7.49 8.67 -2.91
N PHE A 178 6.58 7.91 -3.51
CA PHE A 178 5.59 7.08 -2.84
C PHE A 178 5.22 5.87 -3.72
N PHE A 179 4.52 4.89 -3.15
CA PHE A 179 3.98 3.76 -3.91
C PHE A 179 2.52 4.06 -4.27
N GLY A 180 2.19 4.05 -5.54
CA GLY A 180 0.81 4.20 -6.03
C GLY A 180 -0.04 3.02 -5.56
N SER A 181 0.52 1.82 -5.63
CA SER A 181 -0.18 0.59 -5.28
C SER A 181 0.38 -0.04 -4.00
N MET A 182 -0.44 -0.03 -2.95
CA MET A 182 -0.26 -0.75 -1.69
C MET A 182 -1.62 -1.30 -1.25
N GLY A 183 -1.77 -2.62 -1.22
CA GLY A 183 -3.06 -3.22 -0.91
C GLY A 183 -2.96 -4.59 -0.26
N VAL A 184 -4.10 -5.09 0.16
CA VAL A 184 -4.29 -6.45 0.70
C VAL A 184 -5.19 -7.25 -0.24
N ALA A 185 -5.26 -8.56 -0.07
CA ALA A 185 -6.23 -9.35 -0.83
C ALA A 185 -7.67 -8.86 -0.57
N PRO A 186 -8.52 -8.76 -1.61
CA PRO A 186 -9.93 -8.45 -1.47
C PRO A 186 -10.69 -9.58 -0.77
N PRO A 187 -11.99 -9.40 -0.41
CA PRO A 187 -12.84 -10.50 0.02
C PRO A 187 -12.76 -11.68 -0.95
N PRO A 188 -12.69 -12.94 -0.46
CA PRO A 188 -12.50 -14.12 -1.31
C PRO A 188 -13.55 -14.32 -2.42
N ASP A 189 -14.77 -13.85 -2.21
CA ASP A 189 -15.87 -13.91 -3.17
C ASP A 189 -15.72 -12.92 -4.36
N TYR A 190 -14.81 -11.94 -4.25
CA TYR A 190 -14.45 -11.06 -5.38
C TYR A 190 -13.57 -11.79 -6.41
N GLY A 191 -12.91 -12.90 -6.01
CA GLY A 191 -11.93 -13.60 -6.84
C GLY A 191 -10.70 -12.73 -7.11
N ARG A 192 -10.12 -12.93 -8.30
CA ARG A 192 -8.98 -12.15 -8.77
C ARG A 192 -9.44 -10.81 -9.34
N VAL A 193 -9.08 -9.71 -8.66
CA VAL A 193 -9.42 -8.35 -9.10
C VAL A 193 -8.28 -7.70 -9.88
N ASP A 194 -8.64 -6.76 -10.75
CA ASP A 194 -7.70 -5.92 -11.49
C ASP A 194 -6.86 -5.06 -10.54
N SER A 195 -5.56 -4.92 -10.83
CA SER A 195 -4.66 -4.10 -10.02
C SER A 195 -4.80 -2.59 -10.27
N ALA A 196 -5.50 -2.14 -11.32
CA ALA A 196 -5.61 -0.72 -11.63
C ALA A 196 -6.66 -0.01 -10.75
N PRO A 197 -7.93 -0.45 -10.64
CA PRO A 197 -8.90 0.26 -9.83
C PRO A 197 -8.62 0.13 -8.34
N PRO A 198 -8.52 1.25 -7.59
CA PRO A 198 -8.51 1.19 -6.13
C PRO A 198 -9.86 0.76 -5.56
N GLY A 199 -9.87 0.28 -4.31
CA GLY A 199 -11.10 -0.17 -3.67
C GLY A 199 -10.98 -0.37 -2.16
N ILE A 200 -11.88 -1.17 -1.59
CA ILE A 200 -11.88 -1.49 -0.16
C ILE A 200 -10.62 -2.27 0.29
N HIS A 201 -9.91 -2.88 -0.65
CA HIS A 201 -8.63 -3.55 -0.44
C HIS A 201 -7.43 -2.57 -0.53
N ALA A 202 -7.68 -1.30 -0.73
CA ALA A 202 -6.75 -0.25 -1.13
C ALA A 202 -6.24 -0.48 -2.56
N GLY A 203 -5.08 -1.10 -2.76
CA GLY A 203 -4.53 -1.35 -4.09
C GLY A 203 -3.91 -0.08 -4.68
N ASN A 204 -4.29 0.25 -5.89
CA ASN A 204 -3.78 1.39 -6.64
C ASN A 204 -4.45 2.70 -6.21
N MET A 205 -4.08 3.20 -5.06
CA MET A 205 -4.71 4.40 -4.48
C MET A 205 -4.18 5.71 -5.06
N ASP A 206 -2.97 5.71 -5.60
CA ASP A 206 -2.27 6.86 -6.16
C ASP A 206 -2.27 8.10 -5.26
N ASN A 207 -2.20 7.83 -3.96
CA ASN A 207 -2.26 8.88 -2.95
C ASN A 207 -0.86 9.39 -2.61
N LYS A 208 -0.50 10.55 -3.16
CA LYS A 208 0.82 11.20 -2.99
C LYS A 208 1.19 11.56 -1.55
N GLU A 209 0.22 11.50 -0.61
CA GLU A 209 0.47 11.77 0.81
C GLU A 209 1.14 10.58 1.52
N LEU A 210 1.19 9.39 0.88
CA LEU A 210 1.77 8.15 1.42
C LEU A 210 3.29 8.09 1.27
N VAL A 211 3.97 9.17 1.61
CA VAL A 211 5.45 9.29 1.59
C VAL A 211 6.09 8.64 2.82
N ALA A 212 7.42 8.60 2.87
CA ALA A 212 8.16 8.16 4.06
C ALA A 212 7.76 8.97 5.31
N GLY A 213 7.50 8.27 6.42
CA GLY A 213 6.99 8.84 7.67
C GLY A 213 5.46 8.78 7.80
N SER A 214 4.73 8.42 6.76
CA SER A 214 3.29 8.16 6.84
C SER A 214 2.98 6.73 7.29
N THR A 215 1.75 6.53 7.73
CA THR A 215 1.20 5.22 8.13
C THR A 215 -0.10 4.97 7.38
N LEU A 216 -0.22 3.79 6.77
CA LEU A 216 -1.41 3.32 6.08
C LEU A 216 -2.09 2.23 6.91
N TYR A 217 -3.40 2.29 7.06
CA TYR A 217 -4.22 1.33 7.78
C TYR A 217 -5.15 0.63 6.79
N LEU A 218 -4.98 -0.66 6.64
CA LEU A 218 -5.66 -1.49 5.66
C LEU A 218 -6.65 -2.44 6.35
N PRO A 219 -7.91 -2.51 5.93
CA PRO A 219 -8.83 -3.53 6.41
C PRO A 219 -8.41 -4.91 5.92
N VAL A 220 -8.37 -5.91 6.80
CA VAL A 220 -8.07 -7.29 6.42
C VAL A 220 -9.36 -7.99 5.99
N TRP A 221 -9.37 -8.54 4.77
CA TRP A 221 -10.52 -9.24 4.18
C TRP A 221 -10.31 -10.74 4.01
N ALA A 222 -9.05 -11.20 4.01
CA ALA A 222 -8.68 -12.60 3.84
C ALA A 222 -7.62 -12.99 4.88
N PRO A 223 -7.53 -14.28 5.28
CA PRO A 223 -6.47 -14.75 6.18
C PRO A 223 -5.08 -14.38 5.69
N GLY A 224 -4.25 -13.84 6.58
CA GLY A 224 -2.91 -13.40 6.27
C GLY A 224 -2.83 -12.04 5.58
N ALA A 225 -3.93 -11.34 5.37
CA ALA A 225 -4.03 -10.07 4.65
C ALA A 225 -3.50 -10.13 3.20
N LEU A 226 -2.41 -10.86 2.92
CA LEU A 226 -1.79 -11.03 1.60
C LEU A 226 -1.43 -9.67 0.96
N PHE A 227 -0.55 -8.95 1.63
CA PHE A 227 -0.14 -7.60 1.22
C PHE A 227 0.74 -7.62 -0.03
N GLU A 228 0.44 -6.71 -0.96
CA GLU A 228 1.20 -6.48 -2.19
C GLU A 228 1.53 -4.99 -2.34
N ILE A 229 2.67 -4.70 -3.00
CA ILE A 229 3.17 -3.34 -3.20
C ILE A 229 3.88 -3.20 -4.54
N GLY A 230 3.68 -2.08 -5.21
CA GLY A 230 4.35 -1.77 -6.46
C GLY A 230 4.04 -0.36 -6.93
N ASP A 231 4.17 -0.15 -8.25
CA ASP A 231 3.79 1.10 -8.88
C ASP A 231 4.47 2.30 -8.20
N GLY A 232 5.78 2.36 -8.35
CA GLY A 232 6.61 3.36 -7.70
C GLY A 232 6.58 4.70 -8.44
N HIS A 233 6.17 5.75 -7.75
CA HIS A 233 6.10 7.11 -8.26
C HIS A 233 7.22 7.98 -7.67
N ALA A 234 7.97 8.69 -8.48
CA ALA A 234 8.92 9.70 -8.03
C ALA A 234 8.21 10.99 -7.58
N GLY A 235 6.96 11.17 -7.98
CA GLY A 235 6.05 12.25 -7.63
C GLY A 235 4.87 12.29 -8.59
N GLN A 236 3.79 12.93 -8.13
CA GLN A 236 2.50 13.02 -8.84
C GLN A 236 1.78 14.31 -8.45
N GLY A 237 0.98 14.86 -9.36
CA GLY A 237 -0.07 15.83 -9.05
C GLY A 237 -1.36 15.12 -8.66
N ASN A 238 -2.17 15.72 -7.78
CA ASN A 238 -3.52 15.20 -7.50
C ASN A 238 -4.32 15.08 -8.80
N GLY A 239 -5.02 13.95 -8.97
CA GLY A 239 -5.82 13.62 -10.14
C GLY A 239 -5.16 12.69 -11.16
N GLU A 240 -3.82 12.58 -11.19
CA GLU A 240 -3.06 11.74 -12.13
C GLU A 240 -3.58 11.78 -13.59
N VAL A 241 -3.87 12.98 -14.05
CA VAL A 241 -4.80 13.28 -15.15
C VAL A 241 -4.47 12.65 -16.51
N ASP A 242 -3.24 12.22 -16.76
CA ASP A 242 -2.84 11.62 -18.04
C ASP A 242 -2.62 10.10 -18.00
N ILE A 243 -3.00 9.41 -16.87
CA ILE A 243 -2.90 7.96 -16.62
C ILE A 243 -1.58 7.50 -16.00
N THR A 244 -0.58 8.34 -15.86
CA THR A 244 0.66 8.01 -15.16
C THR A 244 1.16 9.17 -14.31
N ALA A 245 1.87 8.85 -13.25
CA ALA A 245 2.69 9.78 -12.51
C ALA A 245 4.08 9.97 -13.17
N MET A 246 5.09 10.25 -12.37
CA MET A 246 6.50 10.02 -12.72
C MET A 246 6.88 8.60 -12.29
N GLU A 247 6.59 7.63 -13.16
CA GLU A 247 6.74 6.20 -12.92
C GLU A 247 8.20 5.81 -12.77
N THR A 248 8.55 5.09 -11.70
CA THR A 248 9.94 4.69 -11.44
C THR A 248 10.01 3.40 -10.62
N SER A 249 11.22 2.89 -10.42
CA SER A 249 11.47 1.81 -9.46
C SER A 249 11.87 2.38 -8.11
N LEU A 250 11.32 1.83 -7.04
CA LEU A 250 11.55 2.29 -5.67
C LEU A 250 12.08 1.18 -4.77
N VAL A 251 12.76 1.59 -3.71
CA VAL A 251 13.08 0.73 -2.57
C VAL A 251 12.34 1.27 -1.35
N GLY A 252 11.40 0.48 -0.82
CA GLY A 252 10.60 0.83 0.36
C GLY A 252 10.96 -0.01 1.57
N THR A 253 11.08 0.61 2.75
CA THR A 253 11.20 -0.11 4.03
C THR A 253 9.94 0.13 4.83
N LEU A 254 9.14 -0.94 5.04
CA LEU A 254 7.82 -0.90 5.64
C LEU A 254 7.76 -1.83 6.85
N GLN A 255 7.20 -1.35 7.96
CA GLN A 255 6.91 -2.15 9.16
C GLN A 255 5.42 -2.47 9.21
N PHE A 256 5.10 -3.72 9.59
CA PHE A 256 3.75 -4.25 9.63
C PHE A 256 3.31 -4.50 11.06
N ILE A 257 2.16 -3.96 11.47
CA ILE A 257 1.58 -4.14 12.79
C ILE A 257 0.12 -4.58 12.62
N LEU A 258 -0.27 -5.65 13.31
CA LEU A 258 -1.62 -6.19 13.23
C LEU A 258 -2.45 -5.72 14.43
N HIS A 259 -3.61 -5.14 14.15
CA HIS A 259 -4.62 -4.76 15.13
C HIS A 259 -5.83 -5.67 14.99
N LYS A 260 -6.14 -6.41 16.06
CA LYS A 260 -7.20 -7.42 16.06
C LYS A 260 -8.59 -6.81 16.25
N GLY A 261 -9.57 -7.29 15.45
CA GLY A 261 -10.99 -7.07 15.67
C GLY A 261 -11.48 -5.63 15.55
N THR A 262 -10.80 -4.79 14.79
CA THR A 262 -11.12 -3.35 14.62
C THR A 262 -12.34 -3.12 13.73
N ASN A 263 -12.64 -4.06 12.82
CA ASN A 263 -13.73 -4.01 11.84
C ASN A 263 -13.71 -2.77 10.90
N GLN A 264 -12.52 -2.23 10.62
CA GLN A 264 -12.33 -1.17 9.64
C GLN A 264 -12.84 -1.62 8.26
N LYS A 265 -13.48 -0.74 7.50
CA LYS A 265 -14.12 -1.07 6.21
C LYS A 265 -13.48 -0.40 5.01
N TYR A 266 -12.75 0.68 5.20
CA TYR A 266 -12.05 1.42 4.16
C TYR A 266 -10.62 1.70 4.58
N PRO A 267 -9.67 1.80 3.65
CA PRO A 267 -8.33 2.25 3.96
C PRO A 267 -8.37 3.68 4.50
N ARG A 268 -7.50 3.95 5.46
CA ARG A 268 -7.21 5.29 5.96
C ARG A 268 -5.72 5.45 6.16
N ALA A 269 -5.25 6.67 6.27
CA ALA A 269 -3.85 6.92 6.52
C ALA A 269 -3.65 8.07 7.50
N GLU A 270 -2.42 8.25 7.92
CA GLU A 270 -1.98 9.44 8.61
C GLU A 270 -0.54 9.77 8.24
N THR A 271 -0.25 11.05 8.22
CA THR A 271 1.10 11.60 8.18
C THR A 271 1.49 12.10 9.57
N PRO A 272 2.72 12.54 9.80
CA PRO A 272 3.07 13.22 11.07
C PRO A 272 2.17 14.41 11.40
N THR A 273 1.54 15.03 10.38
CA THR A 273 0.80 16.29 10.51
C THR A 273 -0.69 16.20 10.20
N HIS A 274 -1.17 15.13 9.54
CA HIS A 274 -2.56 15.03 9.10
C HIS A 274 -3.14 13.62 9.31
N TYR A 275 -4.46 13.57 9.48
CA TYR A 275 -5.28 12.36 9.29
C TYR A 275 -5.85 12.36 7.88
N ILE A 276 -5.97 11.18 7.27
CA ILE A 276 -6.43 11.00 5.90
C ILE A 276 -7.48 9.90 5.85
N SER A 277 -8.67 10.21 5.36
CA SER A 277 -9.67 9.21 4.97
C SER A 277 -9.75 9.12 3.45
N MET A 278 -10.19 7.97 2.93
CA MET A 278 -10.24 7.70 1.49
C MET A 278 -11.60 7.18 1.08
N GLY A 279 -11.96 7.44 -0.17
CA GLY A 279 -13.18 6.92 -0.79
C GLY A 279 -12.92 6.64 -2.26
N PHE A 280 -13.46 5.52 -2.75
CA PHE A 280 -13.27 5.05 -4.12
C PHE A 280 -14.64 4.65 -4.69
N ASP A 281 -14.94 5.13 -5.89
CA ASP A 281 -16.15 4.78 -6.64
C ASP A 281 -15.97 5.17 -8.11
N HIS A 282 -16.76 4.58 -9.01
CA HIS A 282 -16.81 5.02 -10.42
C HIS A 282 -17.41 6.41 -10.59
N ASP A 283 -18.17 6.88 -9.61
CA ASP A 283 -18.78 8.21 -9.54
C ASP A 283 -18.02 9.06 -8.52
N LEU A 284 -17.50 10.22 -8.97
CA LEU A 284 -16.68 11.10 -8.14
C LEU A 284 -17.45 11.66 -6.93
N ASP A 285 -18.76 11.94 -7.08
CA ASP A 285 -19.59 12.39 -5.98
C ASP A 285 -19.76 11.28 -4.92
N GLN A 286 -19.88 10.01 -5.34
CA GLN A 286 -19.95 8.89 -4.41
C GLN A 286 -18.60 8.64 -3.73
N ALA A 287 -17.48 8.67 -4.47
CA ALA A 287 -16.13 8.59 -3.88
C ALA A 287 -15.93 9.68 -2.81
N THR A 288 -16.34 10.92 -3.11
CA THR A 288 -16.30 12.06 -2.19
C THR A 288 -17.16 11.78 -0.95
N ARG A 289 -18.40 11.31 -1.12
CA ARG A 289 -19.31 10.98 0.00
C ARG A 289 -18.71 9.89 0.90
N ILE A 290 -18.07 8.89 0.32
CA ILE A 290 -17.39 7.82 1.06
C ILE A 290 -16.24 8.43 1.88
N ALA A 291 -15.34 9.18 1.27
CA ALA A 291 -14.19 9.80 1.94
C ALA A 291 -14.63 10.69 3.12
N VAL A 292 -15.64 11.55 2.92
CA VAL A 292 -16.18 12.42 3.97
C VAL A 292 -16.81 11.60 5.11
N ARG A 293 -17.59 10.56 4.79
CA ARG A 293 -18.18 9.66 5.82
C ARG A 293 -17.11 8.95 6.63
N GLN A 294 -16.04 8.47 5.98
CA GLN A 294 -14.91 7.83 6.66
C GLN A 294 -14.19 8.81 7.60
N MET A 295 -14.04 10.09 7.25
CA MET A 295 -13.48 11.09 8.16
C MET A 295 -14.40 11.35 9.36
N ILE A 296 -15.71 11.46 9.14
CA ILE A 296 -16.68 11.62 10.22
C ILE A 296 -16.66 10.41 11.16
N ASP A 297 -16.68 9.20 10.62
CA ASP A 297 -16.67 7.96 11.40
C ASP A 297 -15.37 7.83 12.21
N PHE A 298 -14.22 8.23 11.64
CA PHE A 298 -12.93 8.33 12.35
C PHE A 298 -12.99 9.32 13.52
N LEU A 299 -13.54 10.52 13.32
CA LEU A 299 -13.65 11.54 14.35
C LEU A 299 -14.58 11.10 15.50
N VAL A 300 -15.66 10.38 15.17
CA VAL A 300 -16.58 9.83 16.18
C VAL A 300 -15.90 8.73 16.98
N SER A 301 -15.24 7.77 16.32
CA SER A 301 -14.63 6.61 16.99
C SER A 301 -13.36 6.96 17.77
N GLU A 302 -12.44 7.68 17.14
CA GLU A 302 -11.10 7.90 17.67
C GLU A 302 -10.96 9.23 18.44
N ARG A 303 -11.85 10.20 18.17
CA ARG A 303 -11.83 11.52 18.81
C ARG A 303 -13.05 11.76 19.72
N HIS A 304 -13.94 10.77 19.82
CA HIS A 304 -15.12 10.78 20.68
C HIS A 304 -16.04 11.98 20.45
N MET A 305 -16.07 12.49 19.20
CA MET A 305 -16.91 13.61 18.83
C MET A 305 -18.36 13.18 18.59
N SER A 306 -19.30 14.11 18.76
CA SER A 306 -20.63 13.90 18.21
C SER A 306 -20.58 13.82 16.68
N ARG A 307 -21.53 13.12 16.05
CA ARG A 307 -21.57 13.00 14.59
C ARG A 307 -21.76 14.37 13.93
N ASP A 308 -22.55 15.25 14.55
CA ASP A 308 -22.81 16.60 14.06
C ASP A 308 -21.53 17.45 14.11
N ASP A 309 -20.83 17.47 15.26
CA ASP A 309 -19.57 18.20 15.41
C ASP A 309 -18.48 17.65 14.48
N ALA A 310 -18.40 16.32 14.29
CA ALA A 310 -17.47 15.69 13.37
C ALA A 310 -17.72 16.13 11.90
N TYR A 311 -18.99 16.22 11.50
CA TYR A 311 -19.35 16.72 10.17
C TYR A 311 -19.03 18.21 10.01
N MET A 312 -19.36 19.02 11.00
CA MET A 312 -19.04 20.46 11.02
C MET A 312 -17.54 20.68 11.00
N LEU A 313 -16.76 19.94 11.79
CA LEU A 313 -15.30 20.03 11.82
C LEU A 313 -14.70 19.64 10.47
N THR A 314 -15.16 18.57 9.83
CA THR A 314 -14.73 18.17 8.49
C THR A 314 -14.96 19.31 7.48
N SER A 315 -16.06 20.03 7.59
CA SER A 315 -16.38 21.15 6.69
C SER A 315 -15.50 22.40 6.88
N VAL A 316 -15.05 22.68 8.12
CA VAL A 316 -14.31 23.92 8.41
C VAL A 316 -12.81 23.74 8.48
N ALA A 317 -12.32 22.52 8.52
CA ALA A 317 -10.88 22.22 8.68
C ALA A 317 -10.36 21.08 7.78
N GLY A 318 -11.22 20.33 7.13
CA GLY A 318 -10.83 19.25 6.22
C GLY A 318 -10.80 19.71 4.77
N ASP A 319 -9.70 19.44 4.08
CA ASP A 319 -9.62 19.62 2.63
C ASP A 319 -10.03 18.31 1.93
N VAL A 320 -10.79 18.43 0.85
CA VAL A 320 -11.25 17.33 0.02
C VAL A 320 -10.52 17.38 -1.30
N ASP A 321 -9.66 16.39 -1.54
CA ASP A 321 -8.80 16.33 -2.71
C ASP A 321 -9.18 15.17 -3.64
N ILE A 322 -9.15 15.40 -4.94
CA ILE A 322 -9.25 14.34 -5.94
C ILE A 322 -7.89 13.64 -6.01
N THR A 323 -7.83 12.38 -5.61
CA THR A 323 -6.58 11.62 -5.55
C THR A 323 -6.12 11.21 -6.94
N GLU A 324 -7.00 10.51 -7.68
CA GLU A 324 -6.81 10.08 -9.06
C GLU A 324 -8.16 10.04 -9.82
N LEU A 325 -8.12 10.09 -11.17
CA LEU A 325 -9.31 10.21 -12.04
C LEU A 325 -9.34 9.16 -13.16
N VAL A 326 -8.37 8.23 -13.22
CA VAL A 326 -8.03 7.57 -14.49
C VAL A 326 -8.00 6.04 -14.45
N ASP A 327 -8.12 5.42 -13.27
CA ASP A 327 -7.95 3.97 -13.11
C ASP A 327 -9.25 3.17 -13.07
N GLY A 328 -10.35 3.78 -13.49
CA GLY A 328 -11.66 3.14 -13.61
C GLY A 328 -12.49 3.20 -12.34
N SER A 329 -11.88 3.27 -11.14
CA SER A 329 -12.50 3.70 -9.89
C SER A 329 -11.81 4.98 -9.48
N LEU A 330 -12.56 6.05 -9.26
CA LEU A 330 -12.01 7.38 -8.95
C LEU A 330 -11.68 7.47 -7.46
N GLY A 331 -10.54 8.07 -7.12
CA GLY A 331 -10.07 8.24 -5.75
C GLY A 331 -10.30 9.67 -5.24
N VAL A 332 -10.84 9.76 -4.02
CA VAL A 332 -10.94 11.02 -3.25
C VAL A 332 -10.40 10.78 -1.86
N HIS A 333 -9.65 11.75 -1.33
CA HIS A 333 -9.28 11.72 0.07
C HIS A 333 -9.63 13.01 0.78
N VAL A 334 -9.93 12.90 2.09
CA VAL A 334 -10.06 14.05 2.99
C VAL A 334 -8.84 14.10 3.86
N ILE A 335 -8.20 15.26 3.92
CA ILE A 335 -7.02 15.52 4.75
C ILE A 335 -7.36 16.49 5.86
N LEU A 336 -7.08 16.12 7.12
CA LEU A 336 -7.44 16.90 8.30
C LEU A 336 -6.21 17.15 9.17
N PRO A 337 -5.84 18.42 9.48
CA PRO A 337 -4.65 18.73 10.26
C PRO A 337 -4.73 18.19 11.69
N LYS A 338 -3.67 17.51 12.16
CA LYS A 338 -3.55 17.08 13.56
C LYS A 338 -3.38 18.24 14.54
N SER A 339 -2.86 19.36 14.06
CA SER A 339 -2.57 20.56 14.87
C SER A 339 -3.81 21.25 15.45
N ILE A 340 -5.00 20.98 14.90
CA ILE A 340 -6.26 21.54 15.40
C ILE A 340 -6.73 20.86 16.70
N PHE A 341 -6.19 19.68 17.02
CA PHE A 341 -6.49 19.00 18.29
C PHE A 341 -5.47 19.43 19.33
N GLY A 342 -5.93 19.84 20.51
CA GLY A 342 -5.08 20.17 21.66
C GLY A 342 -4.15 18.98 22.02
N LYS A 343 -3.02 19.32 22.63
CA LYS A 343 -2.07 18.32 23.17
C LYS A 343 -2.66 17.60 24.37
#